data_dfa2857d810cddde49f02773cf953d42
#
_entry.id   dfa2857d810cddde49f02773cf953d42
#
_cell.length_a   1.000
_cell.length_b   1.000
_cell.length_c   1.000
_cell.angle_alpha   90.00
_cell.angle_beta   90.00
_cell.angle_gamma   90.00
#
_symmetry.space_group_name_H-M   'P 1'
#
loop_
_entity.id
_entity.type
_entity.pdbx_description
1 polymer ?
#
loop_
_entity_poly.entity_id
_entity_poly.type
_entity_poly.pdbx_seq_one_letter_code
_entity_poly.pdbx_strand_id
1 'polypeptide(L)'
;MCGIFYTSAPALPTIIAAARTLSKRGPDASSEQTVDGNFFAFHRLAINDLSSAGMQPFVTNKFAFVCNGEIYNSKRLRKLFNINFVSNSDCEVIPYLILKYGIVTTLSMLEGVFAFVFLDRTNNEILSARDAIGVKSLYMGTQKYTLAIASELKAL
;
A
#
# COMPACT_ATOMS: atom_id res chain seq x y z
N MET A 1 1.77 2.94 -13.73
CA MET A 1 1.76 2.06 -12.52
C MET A 1 2.13 2.91 -11.33
N CYS A 2 1.45 2.74 -10.19
CA CYS A 2 1.78 3.50 -8.98
C CYS A 2 3.16 3.12 -8.41
N GLY A 3 3.74 4.01 -7.61
CA GLY A 3 4.92 3.77 -6.81
C GLY A 3 4.56 3.74 -5.33
N ILE A 4 4.96 2.70 -4.60
CA ILE A 4 4.80 2.60 -3.16
C ILE A 4 6.15 2.52 -2.48
N PHE A 5 6.26 3.18 -1.34
CA PHE A 5 7.41 3.14 -0.45
C PHE A 5 6.95 3.10 1.00
N TYR A 6 7.62 2.28 1.79
CA TYR A 6 7.43 2.17 3.22
C TYR A 6 8.79 2.02 3.91
N THR A 7 8.93 2.60 5.08
CA THR A 7 10.01 2.26 6.01
C THR A 7 9.62 2.44 7.47
N SER A 8 10.20 1.61 8.33
CA SER A 8 10.10 1.74 9.78
C SER A 8 11.04 2.81 10.37
N ALA A 9 11.78 3.52 9.52
CA ALA A 9 12.60 4.66 9.92
C ALA A 9 11.79 5.97 9.87
N PRO A 10 12.20 7.00 10.65
CA PRO A 10 11.61 8.33 10.56
C PRO A 10 11.87 8.96 9.18
N ALA A 11 11.02 9.92 8.80
CA ALA A 11 11.06 10.64 7.53
C ALA A 11 12.27 11.60 7.42
N LEU A 12 13.48 11.06 7.35
CA LEU A 12 14.70 11.83 7.13
C LEU A 12 14.79 12.32 5.68
N PRO A 13 15.49 13.43 5.39
CA PRO A 13 15.63 13.96 4.02
C PRO A 13 16.12 12.93 3.00
N THR A 14 17.06 12.06 3.39
CA THR A 14 17.59 10.98 2.54
C THR A 14 16.54 9.93 2.19
N ILE A 15 15.69 9.57 3.16
CA ILE A 15 14.57 8.61 2.97
C ILE A 15 13.51 9.21 2.07
N ILE A 16 13.15 10.47 2.29
CA ILE A 16 12.22 11.20 1.44
C ILE A 16 12.73 11.28 0.00
N ALA A 17 14.02 11.60 -0.19
CA ALA A 17 14.64 11.63 -1.51
C ALA A 17 14.61 10.25 -2.19
N ALA A 18 14.88 9.17 -1.45
CA ALA A 18 14.79 7.80 -1.96
C ALA A 18 13.35 7.47 -2.42
N ALA A 19 12.35 7.74 -1.59
CA ALA A 19 10.95 7.53 -1.95
C ALA A 19 10.54 8.30 -3.21
N ARG A 20 10.98 9.55 -3.36
CA ARG A 20 10.71 10.42 -4.52
C ARG A 20 11.31 9.93 -5.84
N THR A 21 12.29 9.01 -5.81
CA THR A 21 12.80 8.37 -7.03
C THR A 21 11.72 7.56 -7.75
N LEU A 22 10.63 7.21 -7.06
CA LEU A 22 9.48 6.47 -7.61
C LEU A 22 8.45 7.36 -8.31
N SER A 23 8.60 8.70 -8.30
CA SER A 23 7.61 9.65 -8.83
C SER A 23 7.24 9.40 -10.30
N LYS A 24 8.18 8.92 -11.11
CA LYS A 24 7.90 8.58 -12.52
C LYS A 24 6.92 7.41 -12.70
N ARG A 25 6.68 6.59 -11.67
CA ARG A 25 5.70 5.50 -11.72
C ARG A 25 4.26 6.00 -11.62
N GLY A 26 4.07 7.09 -10.91
CA GLY A 26 2.75 7.70 -10.70
C GLY A 26 2.85 9.22 -10.73
N PRO A 27 2.80 9.81 -11.93
CA PRO A 27 3.06 11.24 -12.11
C PRO A 27 1.88 12.14 -11.73
N ASP A 28 0.67 11.58 -11.51
CA ASP A 28 -0.55 12.39 -11.36
C ASP A 28 -0.64 13.06 -9.98
N ALA A 29 -0.20 12.37 -8.92
CA ALA A 29 -0.17 12.92 -7.57
C ALA A 29 0.81 12.15 -6.68
N SER A 30 1.27 12.77 -5.60
CA SER A 30 2.14 12.14 -4.61
C SER A 30 1.68 12.49 -3.19
N SER A 31 1.85 11.54 -2.26
CA SER A 31 1.67 11.76 -0.83
C SER A 31 2.82 11.17 -0.05
N GLU A 32 3.12 11.80 1.06
CA GLU A 32 4.14 11.38 2.03
C GLU A 32 3.51 11.54 3.42
N GLN A 33 3.49 10.47 4.22
CA GLN A 33 2.85 10.50 5.53
C GLN A 33 3.60 9.62 6.52
N THR A 34 3.77 10.12 7.74
CA THR A 34 4.25 9.32 8.87
C THR A 34 3.07 8.88 9.72
N VAL A 35 2.96 7.58 9.99
CA VAL A 35 1.92 6.97 10.81
C VAL A 35 2.60 6.08 11.85
N ASP A 36 2.40 6.39 13.14
CA ASP A 36 2.97 5.66 14.28
C ASP A 36 4.50 5.43 14.13
N GLY A 37 5.24 6.46 13.69
CA GLY A 37 6.69 6.40 13.47
C GLY A 37 7.12 5.74 12.16
N ASN A 38 6.21 5.16 11.40
CA ASN A 38 6.46 4.54 10.10
C ASN A 38 6.21 5.54 8.97
N PHE A 39 7.12 5.61 8.00
CA PHE A 39 6.98 6.51 6.86
C PHE A 39 6.43 5.78 5.64
N PHE A 40 5.41 6.37 5.03
CA PHE A 40 4.77 5.92 3.79
C PHE A 40 4.89 6.99 2.72
N ALA A 41 5.20 6.57 1.48
CA ALA A 41 5.05 7.43 0.31
C ALA A 41 4.29 6.68 -0.80
N PHE A 42 3.44 7.43 -1.49
CA PHE A 42 2.64 6.94 -2.60
C PHE A 42 2.72 7.91 -3.78
N HIS A 43 3.10 7.37 -4.93
CA HIS A 43 3.10 8.08 -6.21
C HIS A 43 2.01 7.48 -7.09
N ARG A 44 1.00 8.28 -7.40
CA ARG A 44 -0.24 7.84 -7.99
C ARG A 44 -0.24 7.97 -9.52
N LEU A 45 -0.63 6.88 -10.19
CA LEU A 45 -1.22 6.91 -11.52
C LEU A 45 -2.72 6.64 -11.35
N ALA A 46 -3.56 7.65 -11.57
CA ALA A 46 -4.99 7.60 -11.31
C ALA A 46 -5.71 6.87 -12.46
N ILE A 47 -6.24 5.66 -12.19
CA ILE A 47 -6.92 4.83 -13.17
C ILE A 47 -8.36 4.52 -12.73
N ASN A 48 -8.54 3.82 -11.60
CA ASN A 48 -9.85 3.33 -11.16
C ASN A 48 -10.66 4.35 -10.35
N ASP A 49 -10.01 5.27 -9.68
CA ASP A 49 -10.62 6.39 -8.99
C ASP A 49 -9.86 7.67 -9.34
N LEU A 50 -10.50 8.63 -9.98
CA LEU A 50 -9.88 9.90 -10.36
C LEU A 50 -10.01 10.97 -9.26
N SER A 51 -10.80 10.71 -8.21
CA SER A 51 -10.99 11.64 -7.11
C SER A 51 -9.81 11.64 -6.14
N SER A 52 -9.73 12.66 -5.28
CA SER A 52 -8.74 12.72 -4.21
C SER A 52 -8.93 11.63 -3.16
N ALA A 53 -10.14 11.06 -3.03
CA ALA A 53 -10.43 9.98 -2.09
C ALA A 53 -9.65 8.68 -2.41
N GLY A 54 -9.25 8.47 -3.68
CA GLY A 54 -8.40 7.34 -4.07
C GLY A 54 -6.92 7.54 -3.75
N MET A 55 -6.53 8.61 -3.05
CA MET A 55 -5.15 8.85 -2.63
C MET A 55 -4.75 7.95 -1.47
N GLN A 56 -3.53 7.44 -1.50
CA GLN A 56 -2.97 6.59 -0.46
C GLN A 56 -1.80 7.30 0.25
N PRO A 57 -1.41 6.90 1.48
CA PRO A 57 -1.89 5.72 2.20
C PRO A 57 -3.35 5.89 2.65
N PHE A 58 -4.12 4.78 2.64
CA PHE A 58 -5.38 4.72 3.38
C PHE A 58 -5.07 4.55 4.86
N VAL A 59 -5.50 5.49 5.68
CA VAL A 59 -5.21 5.50 7.12
C VAL A 59 -6.50 5.55 7.93
N THR A 60 -6.61 4.63 8.88
CA THR A 60 -7.67 4.58 9.89
C THR A 60 -7.06 4.43 11.28
N ASN A 61 -7.87 4.36 12.32
CA ASN A 61 -7.40 4.01 13.65
C ASN A 61 -6.86 2.57 13.78
N LYS A 62 -7.14 1.69 12.81
CA LYS A 62 -6.75 0.27 12.82
C LYS A 62 -5.59 -0.05 11.89
N PHE A 63 -5.43 0.70 10.81
CA PHE A 63 -4.39 0.40 9.82
C PHE A 63 -3.88 1.65 9.09
N ALA A 64 -2.68 1.50 8.50
CA ALA A 64 -2.21 2.29 7.37
C ALA A 64 -1.84 1.35 6.21
N PHE A 65 -2.17 1.73 4.97
CA PHE A 65 -2.08 0.82 3.83
C PHE A 65 -1.71 1.55 2.53
N VAL A 66 -0.73 0.99 1.81
CA VAL A 66 -0.39 1.42 0.45
C VAL A 66 -0.37 0.22 -0.50
N CYS A 67 -0.86 0.41 -1.71
CA CYS A 67 -0.95 -0.63 -2.74
C CYS A 67 -0.68 -0.08 -4.14
N ASN A 68 0.12 -0.79 -4.90
CA ASN A 68 0.21 -0.67 -6.35
C ASN A 68 -0.41 -1.91 -6.96
N GLY A 69 -1.61 -1.81 -7.50
CA GLY A 69 -2.30 -2.99 -8.02
C GLY A 69 -3.58 -2.68 -8.76
N GLU A 70 -4.21 -3.77 -9.19
CA GLU A 70 -5.56 -3.82 -9.73
C GLU A 70 -6.23 -5.11 -9.24
N ILE A 71 -7.33 -4.97 -8.49
CA ILE A 71 -8.10 -6.08 -7.92
C ILE A 71 -9.38 -6.26 -8.72
N TYR A 72 -9.38 -7.23 -9.61
CA TYR A 72 -10.43 -7.46 -10.60
C TYR A 72 -11.78 -7.80 -9.98
N ASN A 73 -11.78 -8.52 -8.85
CA ASN A 73 -12.98 -8.91 -8.14
C ASN A 73 -13.36 -7.96 -6.97
N SER A 74 -12.78 -6.77 -6.89
CA SER A 74 -12.97 -5.81 -5.79
C SER A 74 -14.44 -5.50 -5.51
N LYS A 75 -15.25 -5.31 -6.55
CA LYS A 75 -16.70 -5.04 -6.41
C LYS A 75 -17.45 -6.19 -5.72
N ARG A 76 -17.07 -7.46 -5.98
CA ARG A 76 -17.62 -8.63 -5.30
C ARG A 76 -17.19 -8.67 -3.83
N LEU A 77 -15.89 -8.42 -3.58
CA LEU A 77 -15.32 -8.44 -2.24
C LEU A 77 -15.89 -7.35 -1.33
N ARG A 78 -16.12 -6.15 -1.86
CA ARG A 78 -16.76 -5.05 -1.11
C ARG A 78 -18.13 -5.42 -0.56
N LYS A 79 -18.91 -6.29 -1.25
CA LYS A 79 -20.23 -6.77 -0.78
C LYS A 79 -20.16 -7.62 0.49
N LEU A 80 -18.98 -8.09 0.90
CA LEU A 80 -18.79 -8.83 2.16
C LEU A 80 -18.84 -7.92 3.40
N PHE A 81 -18.87 -6.60 3.19
CA PHE A 81 -18.85 -5.60 4.24
C PHE A 81 -20.10 -4.72 4.18
N ASN A 82 -20.61 -4.39 5.36
CA ASN A 82 -21.68 -3.39 5.51
C ASN A 82 -21.07 -2.08 5.97
N ILE A 83 -20.19 -1.50 5.14
CA ILE A 83 -19.52 -0.23 5.38
C ILE A 83 -19.51 0.60 4.10
N ASN A 84 -19.44 1.92 4.28
CA ASN A 84 -19.16 2.85 3.19
C ASN A 84 -17.66 2.98 3.02
N PHE A 85 -17.14 2.50 1.90
CA PHE A 85 -15.76 2.75 1.52
C PHE A 85 -15.56 4.24 1.20
N VAL A 86 -14.39 4.78 1.52
CA VAL A 86 -14.07 6.19 1.35
C VAL A 86 -13.85 6.52 -0.14
N SER A 87 -13.33 5.56 -0.89
CA SER A 87 -12.96 5.74 -2.31
C SER A 87 -13.59 4.68 -3.21
N ASN A 88 -13.46 4.89 -4.52
CA ASN A 88 -13.76 3.88 -5.53
C ASN A 88 -12.51 3.05 -5.90
N SER A 89 -11.38 3.24 -5.22
CA SER A 89 -10.17 2.45 -5.44
C SER A 89 -10.44 0.97 -5.16
N ASP A 90 -10.15 0.12 -6.10
CA ASP A 90 -10.29 -1.33 -6.00
C ASP A 90 -9.40 -1.93 -4.90
N CYS A 91 -8.25 -1.31 -4.62
CA CYS A 91 -7.32 -1.75 -3.57
C CYS A 91 -7.82 -1.47 -2.15
N GLU A 92 -8.75 -0.53 -1.94
CA GLU A 92 -9.23 -0.15 -0.60
C GLU A 92 -9.88 -1.31 0.16
N VAL A 93 -10.39 -2.33 -0.52
CA VAL A 93 -11.02 -3.50 0.13
C VAL A 93 -10.00 -4.38 0.85
N ILE A 94 -8.73 -4.38 0.43
CA ILE A 94 -7.69 -5.30 0.95
C ILE A 94 -7.48 -5.15 2.46
N PRO A 95 -7.24 -3.96 3.04
CA PRO A 95 -7.02 -3.82 4.47
C PRO A 95 -8.20 -4.28 5.32
N TYR A 96 -9.43 -4.11 4.84
CA TYR A 96 -10.62 -4.61 5.54
C TYR A 96 -10.71 -6.14 5.52
N LEU A 97 -10.32 -6.78 4.40
CA LEU A 97 -10.21 -8.24 4.31
C LEU A 97 -9.15 -8.78 5.28
N ILE A 98 -7.97 -8.13 5.35
CA ILE A 98 -6.89 -8.53 6.27
C ILE A 98 -7.37 -8.48 7.72
N LEU A 99 -8.02 -7.38 8.13
CA LEU A 99 -8.57 -7.26 9.48
C LEU A 99 -9.64 -8.30 9.81
N LYS A 100 -10.42 -8.73 8.82
CA LYS A 100 -11.55 -9.65 9.03
C LYS A 100 -11.15 -11.13 8.94
N TYR A 101 -10.27 -11.48 8.02
CA TYR A 101 -9.98 -12.87 7.66
C TYR A 101 -8.49 -13.24 7.81
N GLY A 102 -7.61 -12.28 8.13
CA GLY A 102 -6.17 -12.47 8.15
C GLY A 102 -5.54 -12.45 6.75
N ILE A 103 -4.20 -12.31 6.71
CA ILE A 103 -3.46 -12.12 5.45
C ILE A 103 -3.58 -13.32 4.51
N VAL A 104 -3.43 -14.55 5.01
CA VAL A 104 -3.42 -15.77 4.17
C VAL A 104 -4.75 -15.95 3.45
N THR A 105 -5.87 -15.85 4.19
CA THR A 105 -7.21 -15.94 3.60
C THR A 105 -7.46 -14.81 2.63
N THR A 106 -7.05 -13.58 2.96
CA THR A 106 -7.18 -12.43 2.06
C THR A 106 -6.49 -12.71 0.74
N LEU A 107 -5.22 -13.14 0.74
CA LEU A 107 -4.46 -13.43 -0.48
C LEU A 107 -5.15 -14.48 -1.37
N SER A 108 -5.77 -15.50 -0.77
CA SER A 108 -6.52 -16.51 -1.52
C SER A 108 -7.84 -16.00 -2.14
N MET A 109 -8.37 -14.88 -1.63
CA MET A 109 -9.60 -14.26 -2.12
C MET A 109 -9.36 -13.26 -3.25
N LEU A 110 -8.13 -12.72 -3.38
CA LEU A 110 -7.82 -11.69 -4.35
C LEU A 110 -7.63 -12.27 -5.75
N GLU A 111 -8.34 -11.71 -6.72
CA GLU A 111 -8.13 -11.93 -8.15
C GLU A 111 -7.57 -10.63 -8.73
N GLY A 112 -6.29 -10.65 -9.14
CA GLY A 112 -5.65 -9.43 -9.64
C GLY A 112 -4.13 -9.46 -9.60
N VAL A 113 -3.54 -8.31 -9.87
CA VAL A 113 -2.09 -8.07 -9.81
C VAL A 113 -1.83 -6.96 -8.80
N PHE A 114 -0.99 -7.21 -7.82
CA PHE A 114 -0.82 -6.30 -6.69
C PHE A 114 0.52 -6.43 -5.98
N ALA A 115 0.92 -5.34 -5.35
CA ALA A 115 1.94 -5.29 -4.32
C ALA A 115 1.52 -4.27 -3.27
N PHE A 116 1.56 -4.63 -1.99
CA PHE A 116 1.10 -3.75 -0.92
C PHE A 116 1.94 -3.85 0.35
N VAL A 117 1.80 -2.83 1.18
CA VAL A 117 2.26 -2.80 2.58
C VAL A 117 1.08 -2.40 3.45
N PHE A 118 0.87 -3.16 4.51
CA PHE A 118 -0.16 -2.98 5.51
C PHE A 118 0.49 -2.87 6.89
N LEU A 119 0.20 -1.81 7.61
CA LEU A 119 0.53 -1.64 9.03
C LEU A 119 -0.73 -1.91 9.85
N ASP A 120 -0.72 -2.96 10.66
CA ASP A 120 -1.70 -3.12 11.75
C ASP A 120 -1.31 -2.18 12.90
N ARG A 121 -2.10 -1.13 13.10
CA ARG A 121 -1.86 -0.12 14.15
C ARG A 121 -2.22 -0.61 15.54
N THR A 122 -2.97 -1.70 15.64
CA THR A 122 -3.35 -2.30 16.93
C THR A 122 -2.19 -3.10 17.51
N ASN A 123 -1.52 -3.88 16.66
CA ASN A 123 -0.45 -4.78 17.06
C ASN A 123 0.95 -4.24 16.72
N ASN A 124 1.02 -3.11 15.99
CA ASN A 124 2.25 -2.55 15.42
C ASN A 124 2.99 -3.57 14.54
N GLU A 125 2.22 -4.32 13.73
CA GLU A 125 2.71 -5.37 12.86
C GLU A 125 2.69 -4.91 11.40
N ILE A 126 3.78 -5.21 10.66
CA ILE A 126 3.87 -4.93 9.23
C ILE A 126 3.67 -6.22 8.45
N LEU A 127 2.69 -6.18 7.54
CA LEU A 127 2.46 -7.21 6.55
C LEU A 127 2.72 -6.66 5.15
N SER A 128 3.36 -7.43 4.31
CA SER A 128 3.53 -7.08 2.89
C SER A 128 3.33 -8.30 2.02
N ALA A 129 2.78 -8.10 0.84
CA ALA A 129 2.59 -9.15 -0.13
C ALA A 129 2.59 -8.60 -1.55
N ARG A 130 2.84 -9.50 -2.51
CA ARG A 130 2.65 -9.24 -3.93
C ARG A 130 1.94 -10.43 -4.58
N ASP A 131 1.41 -10.22 -5.77
CA ASP A 131 0.80 -11.29 -6.57
C ASP A 131 1.79 -12.44 -6.85
N ALA A 132 1.26 -13.64 -7.08
CA ALA A 132 2.02 -14.88 -7.14
C ALA A 132 3.13 -14.88 -8.22
N ILE A 133 2.91 -14.16 -9.33
CA ILE A 133 3.87 -14.08 -10.42
C ILE A 133 4.81 -12.85 -10.24
N GLY A 134 4.44 -11.91 -9.38
CA GLY A 134 5.18 -10.67 -9.16
C GLY A 134 5.02 -9.66 -10.31
N VAL A 135 3.85 -9.61 -10.95
CA VAL A 135 3.53 -8.61 -11.97
C VAL A 135 3.71 -7.20 -11.43
N LYS A 136 3.31 -6.99 -10.17
CA LYS A 136 3.68 -5.79 -9.42
C LYS A 136 4.90 -6.07 -8.57
N SER A 137 6.02 -5.44 -8.93
CA SER A 137 7.28 -5.59 -8.20
C SER A 137 7.18 -5.07 -6.77
N LEU A 138 7.83 -5.78 -5.85
CA LEU A 138 8.01 -5.38 -4.46
C LEU A 138 9.38 -5.85 -3.98
N TYR A 139 10.18 -4.93 -3.53
CA TYR A 139 11.52 -5.17 -2.99
C TYR A 139 11.54 -4.83 -1.52
N MET A 140 12.31 -5.58 -0.75
CA MET A 140 12.49 -5.39 0.68
C MET A 140 13.97 -5.34 1.01
N GLY A 141 14.35 -4.35 1.82
CA GLY A 141 15.70 -4.20 2.36
C GLY A 141 15.66 -4.01 3.87
N THR A 142 16.67 -4.52 4.54
CA THR A 142 16.85 -4.33 5.99
C THR A 142 18.23 -3.79 6.28
N GLN A 143 18.32 -2.81 7.17
CA GLN A 143 19.58 -2.29 7.69
C GLN A 143 19.47 -2.11 9.20
N LYS A 144 20.27 -2.88 9.96
CA LYS A 144 20.17 -2.92 11.43
C LYS A 144 18.73 -3.25 11.86
N TYR A 145 18.01 -2.29 12.45
CA TYR A 145 16.64 -2.43 12.94
C TYR A 145 15.62 -1.75 12.03
N THR A 146 16.03 -1.31 10.86
CA THR A 146 15.16 -0.62 9.91
C THR A 146 14.76 -1.55 8.79
N LEU A 147 13.46 -1.60 8.51
CA LEU A 147 12.86 -2.25 7.34
C LEU A 147 12.48 -1.17 6.33
N ALA A 148 12.79 -1.40 5.05
CA ALA A 148 12.26 -0.62 3.94
C ALA A 148 11.66 -1.53 2.87
N ILE A 149 10.54 -1.10 2.27
CA ILE A 149 9.82 -1.84 1.24
C ILE A 149 9.46 -0.86 0.12
N ALA A 150 9.77 -1.21 -1.13
CA ALA A 150 9.55 -0.31 -2.26
C ALA A 150 9.16 -1.03 -3.55
N SER A 151 8.49 -0.32 -4.45
CA SER A 151 8.16 -0.82 -5.79
C SER A 151 9.40 -1.04 -6.67
N GLU A 152 10.50 -0.35 -6.42
CA GLU A 152 11.74 -0.46 -7.19
C GLU A 152 12.97 -0.44 -6.27
N LEU A 153 13.97 -1.24 -6.64
CA LEU A 153 15.20 -1.41 -5.85
C LEU A 153 15.97 -0.10 -5.63
N LYS A 154 15.93 0.83 -6.58
CA LYS A 154 16.63 2.13 -6.46
C LYS A 154 16.14 3.02 -5.32
N ALA A 155 14.99 2.69 -4.73
CA ALA A 155 14.43 3.44 -3.60
C ALA A 155 14.82 2.83 -2.23
N LEU A 156 15.54 1.70 -2.21
CA LEU A 156 16.09 1.06 -1.02
C LEU A 156 17.56 1.44 -0.83
#